data_9dec5536f2864fff20bcdc2a3d2c3f87
#
_entry.id   9dec5536f2864fff20bcdc2a3d2c3f87
#
_cell.length_a   1.000
_cell.length_b   1.000
_cell.length_c   1.000
_cell.angle_alpha   90.00
_cell.angle_beta   90.00
_cell.angle_gamma   90.00
#
_symmetry.space_group_name_H-M   'P 1'
#
loop_
_entity.id
_entity.type
_entity.pdbx_description
1 polymer ?
#
loop_
_entity_poly.entity_id
_entity_poly.type
_entity_poly.pdbx_seq_one_letter_code
_entity_poly.pdbx_strand_id
1 'polypeptide(L)'
;MALDRERLREVFATIGNALLHPTTICLIGSSPSIFLGQAARQTQDIDIWQPMSASDEGDFAQACRAAQLIYDPQGEISPDDVYIQIVRPGIVALPRSFETEILARFGRLTLVMPPPVLIAAAKLTRASDTDVQDIVWWMRARRFGMPELESAIKSLPTRENRETAFDNLIVAALVLGDKT
;
A
#
# COMPACT_ATOMS: atom_id res chain seq x y z
N MET A 1 2.10 -15.05 -11.43
CA MET A 1 1.36 -15.65 -10.26
C MET A 1 1.04 -14.52 -9.27
N ALA A 2 -0.21 -14.34 -8.85
CA ALA A 2 -0.59 -13.22 -7.97
C ALA A 2 -0.26 -13.51 -6.49
N LEU A 3 -0.02 -12.46 -5.71
CA LEU A 3 0.29 -12.50 -4.29
C LEU A 3 -1.01 -12.37 -3.49
N ASP A 4 -1.35 -13.40 -2.75
CA ASP A 4 -2.35 -13.38 -1.68
C ASP A 4 -1.67 -13.14 -0.31
N ARG A 5 -2.46 -13.22 0.76
CA ARG A 5 -1.97 -12.99 2.12
C ARG A 5 -0.85 -13.96 2.54
N GLU A 6 -1.01 -15.25 2.24
CA GLU A 6 -0.04 -16.28 2.63
C GLU A 6 1.28 -16.06 1.89
N ARG A 7 1.19 -15.87 0.57
CA ARG A 7 2.36 -15.64 -0.27
C ARG A 7 3.09 -14.35 0.09
N LEU A 8 2.37 -13.26 0.42
CA LEU A 8 3.01 -12.04 0.92
C LEU A 8 3.81 -12.30 2.21
N ARG A 9 3.27 -13.09 3.15
CA ARG A 9 3.98 -13.42 4.39
C ARG A 9 5.24 -14.25 4.14
N GLU A 10 5.17 -15.23 3.26
CA GLU A 10 6.32 -16.06 2.84
C GLU A 10 7.41 -15.20 2.19
N VAL A 11 7.02 -14.34 1.25
CA VAL A 11 7.93 -13.42 0.56
C VAL A 11 8.63 -12.50 1.56
N PHE A 12 7.90 -11.85 2.46
CA PHE A 12 8.51 -10.96 3.45
C PHE A 12 9.37 -11.71 4.48
N ALA A 13 9.01 -12.94 4.84
CA ALA A 13 9.86 -13.78 5.68
C ALA A 13 11.18 -14.14 4.97
N THR A 14 11.12 -14.49 3.70
CA THR A 14 12.30 -14.78 2.88
C THR A 14 13.21 -13.56 2.76
N ILE A 15 12.63 -12.37 2.43
CA ILE A 15 13.37 -11.11 2.37
C ILE A 15 14.03 -10.81 3.73
N GLY A 16 13.25 -10.86 4.82
CA GLY A 16 13.74 -10.54 6.16
C GLY A 16 14.87 -11.43 6.65
N ASN A 17 14.88 -12.69 6.23
CA ASN A 17 15.96 -13.64 6.55
C ASN A 17 17.20 -13.44 5.65
N ALA A 18 17.01 -12.99 4.42
CA ALA A 18 18.10 -12.75 3.47
C ALA A 18 18.84 -11.42 3.70
N LEU A 19 18.20 -10.44 4.31
CA LEU A 19 18.78 -9.12 4.59
C LEU A 19 20.01 -9.22 5.51
N LEU A 20 21.04 -8.46 5.18
CA LEU A 20 22.25 -8.31 5.99
C LEU A 20 22.10 -7.19 7.04
N HIS A 21 21.31 -6.17 6.75
CA HIS A 21 21.10 -4.98 7.58
C HIS A 21 19.63 -4.79 7.97
N PRO A 22 19.35 -4.17 9.14
CA PRO A 22 17.98 -3.78 9.50
C PRO A 22 17.38 -2.88 8.43
N THR A 23 16.20 -3.25 7.94
CA THR A 23 15.50 -2.57 6.85
C THR A 23 14.08 -2.28 7.27
N THR A 24 13.61 -1.07 7.02
CA THR A 24 12.21 -0.68 7.19
C THR A 24 11.63 -0.29 5.84
N ILE A 25 10.51 -0.88 5.46
CA ILE A 25 9.78 -0.52 4.23
C ILE A 25 8.36 -0.11 4.57
N CYS A 26 7.90 0.96 3.93
CA CYS A 26 6.54 1.48 4.06
C CYS A 26 5.70 0.95 2.89
N LEU A 27 4.84 -0.02 3.18
CA LEU A 27 3.93 -0.60 2.20
C LEU A 27 2.75 0.33 1.93
N ILE A 28 2.41 0.50 0.66
CA ILE A 28 1.25 1.24 0.19
C ILE A 28 0.45 0.40 -0.82
N GLY A 29 -0.46 1.00 -1.58
CA GLY A 29 -1.25 0.28 -2.57
C GLY A 29 -2.24 -0.72 -1.94
N SER A 30 -2.30 -1.93 -2.49
CA SER A 30 -3.17 -3.01 -2.03
C SER A 30 -2.48 -3.97 -1.04
N SER A 31 -1.15 -4.02 -1.02
CA SER A 31 -0.39 -4.96 -0.20
C SER A 31 -0.73 -4.89 1.30
N PRO A 32 -0.92 -3.72 1.95
CA PRO A 32 -1.30 -3.66 3.36
C PRO A 32 -2.66 -4.30 3.65
N SER A 33 -3.69 -4.07 2.83
CA SER A 33 -5.02 -4.64 3.02
C SER A 33 -5.05 -6.15 2.82
N ILE A 34 -4.33 -6.65 1.79
CA ILE A 34 -4.16 -8.09 1.55
C ILE A 34 -3.46 -8.74 2.75
N PHE A 35 -2.37 -8.14 3.21
CA PHE A 35 -1.62 -8.65 4.37
C PHE A 35 -2.48 -8.73 5.63
N LEU A 36 -3.38 -7.77 5.84
CA LEU A 36 -4.33 -7.73 6.96
C LEU A 36 -5.56 -8.60 6.75
N GLY A 37 -5.71 -9.25 5.58
CA GLY A 37 -6.73 -10.28 5.34
C GLY A 37 -7.95 -9.79 4.56
N GLN A 38 -7.79 -8.83 3.67
CA GLN A 38 -8.84 -8.52 2.68
C GLN A 38 -9.04 -9.75 1.79
N ALA A 39 -10.16 -10.43 1.96
CA ALA A 39 -10.48 -11.67 1.27
C ALA A 39 -10.61 -11.45 -0.24
N ALA A 40 -10.22 -12.45 -1.03
CA ALA A 40 -10.27 -12.47 -2.50
C ALA A 40 -9.47 -11.35 -3.19
N ARG A 41 -8.73 -10.51 -2.45
CA ARG A 41 -7.83 -9.51 -3.02
C ARG A 41 -6.46 -10.12 -3.26
N GLN A 42 -5.91 -9.92 -4.44
CA GLN A 42 -4.57 -10.33 -4.84
C GLN A 42 -3.88 -9.19 -5.57
N THR A 43 -2.56 -9.21 -5.62
CA THR A 43 -1.75 -8.25 -6.37
C THR A 43 -0.55 -8.93 -7.02
N GLN A 44 0.03 -8.31 -8.04
CA GLN A 44 1.31 -8.72 -8.64
C GLN A 44 2.45 -7.81 -8.20
N ASP A 45 2.10 -6.64 -7.70
CA ASP A 45 3.04 -5.61 -7.25
C ASP A 45 3.01 -5.44 -5.74
N ILE A 46 4.18 -5.12 -5.20
CA ILE A 46 4.36 -4.67 -3.83
C ILE A 46 4.86 -3.23 -3.90
N ASP A 47 3.95 -2.28 -3.68
CA ASP A 47 4.27 -0.86 -3.71
C ASP A 47 4.95 -0.42 -2.41
N ILE A 48 6.15 0.16 -2.51
CA ILE A 48 6.92 0.70 -1.39
C ILE A 48 7.02 2.21 -1.50
N TRP A 49 6.55 2.93 -0.48
CA TRP A 49 6.66 4.39 -0.38
C TRP A 49 8.07 4.79 0.02
N GLN A 50 8.85 5.26 -0.95
CA GLN A 50 10.26 5.60 -0.76
C GLN A 50 10.53 6.56 0.40
N PRO A 51 9.80 7.69 0.57
CA PRO A 51 10.15 8.69 1.59
C PRO A 51 10.09 8.19 3.04
N MET A 52 9.33 7.14 3.30
CA MET A 52 9.14 6.56 4.64
C MET A 52 9.82 5.19 4.79
N SER A 53 10.70 4.85 3.84
CA SER A 53 11.45 3.60 3.84
C SER A 53 12.93 3.88 4.08
N ALA A 54 13.58 3.00 4.85
CA ALA A 54 15.00 3.05 5.17
C ALA A 54 15.64 1.69 4.86
N SER A 55 16.39 1.62 3.78
CA SER A 55 17.04 0.39 3.30
C SER A 55 18.40 0.71 2.66
N ASP A 56 19.34 -0.22 2.75
CA ASP A 56 20.43 -0.32 1.79
C ASP A 56 19.87 -0.91 0.50
N GLU A 57 19.99 -0.18 -0.61
CA GLU A 57 19.35 -0.56 -1.87
C GLU A 57 19.92 -1.86 -2.43
N GLY A 58 21.25 -2.05 -2.34
CA GLY A 58 21.92 -3.25 -2.84
C GLY A 58 21.53 -4.50 -2.06
N ASP A 59 21.55 -4.41 -0.73
CA ASP A 59 21.15 -5.47 0.20
C ASP A 59 19.67 -5.84 -0.02
N PHE A 60 18.80 -4.84 -0.07
CA PHE A 60 17.38 -5.06 -0.26
C PHE A 60 17.05 -5.67 -1.64
N ALA A 61 17.67 -5.18 -2.72
CA ALA A 61 17.50 -5.75 -4.05
C ALA A 61 17.98 -7.21 -4.13
N GLN A 62 19.06 -7.56 -3.42
CA GLN A 62 19.54 -8.94 -3.34
C GLN A 62 18.56 -9.82 -2.55
N ALA A 63 18.02 -9.33 -1.45
CA ALA A 63 17.02 -10.03 -0.65
C ALA A 63 15.71 -10.26 -1.45
N CYS A 64 15.29 -9.29 -2.28
CA CYS A 64 14.15 -9.46 -3.19
C CYS A 64 14.40 -10.58 -4.21
N ARG A 65 15.59 -10.64 -4.81
CA ARG A 65 15.96 -11.75 -5.72
C ARG A 65 15.92 -13.11 -5.03
N ALA A 66 16.35 -13.21 -3.77
CA ALA A 66 16.25 -14.44 -2.99
C ALA A 66 14.79 -14.88 -2.78
N ALA A 67 13.86 -13.92 -2.72
CA ALA A 67 12.41 -14.16 -2.65
C ALA A 67 11.75 -14.34 -4.03
N GLN A 68 12.53 -14.43 -5.12
CA GLN A 68 12.06 -14.53 -6.51
C GLN A 68 11.19 -13.35 -6.96
N LEU A 69 11.49 -12.14 -6.46
CA LEU A 69 10.84 -10.91 -6.88
C LEU A 69 11.77 -10.09 -7.77
N ILE A 70 11.18 -9.43 -8.77
CA ILE A 70 11.86 -8.39 -9.54
C ILE A 70 11.86 -7.11 -8.71
N TYR A 71 13.03 -6.49 -8.55
CA TYR A 71 13.17 -5.26 -7.79
C TYR A 71 13.13 -4.03 -8.71
N ASP A 72 12.21 -3.10 -8.44
CA ASP A 72 12.01 -1.81 -9.11
C ASP A 72 12.21 -1.86 -10.65
N PRO A 73 11.43 -2.71 -11.36
CA PRO A 73 11.62 -2.90 -12.80
C PRO A 73 11.40 -1.60 -13.58
N GLN A 74 12.30 -1.31 -14.53
CA GLN A 74 12.24 -0.09 -15.35
C GLN A 74 11.75 -0.35 -16.77
N GLY A 75 11.29 -1.57 -17.08
CA GLY A 75 10.86 -1.99 -18.40
C GLY A 75 9.56 -2.78 -18.40
N GLU A 76 9.30 -3.46 -19.50
CA GLU A 76 8.14 -4.35 -19.61
C GLU A 76 8.23 -5.50 -18.61
N ILE A 77 7.11 -5.77 -17.95
CA ILE A 77 6.95 -6.82 -16.95
C ILE A 77 6.00 -7.86 -17.54
N SER A 78 6.36 -9.13 -17.42
CA SER A 78 5.46 -10.21 -17.83
C SER A 78 4.21 -10.26 -16.94
N PRO A 79 3.05 -10.62 -17.50
CA PRO A 79 1.81 -10.75 -16.70
C PRO A 79 1.90 -11.75 -15.54
N ASP A 80 2.87 -12.66 -15.57
CA ASP A 80 3.09 -13.66 -14.52
C ASP A 80 4.15 -13.26 -13.48
N ASP A 81 4.87 -12.18 -13.72
CA ASP A 81 5.91 -11.71 -12.81
C ASP A 81 5.30 -11.04 -11.58
N VAL A 82 5.97 -11.23 -10.46
CA VAL A 82 5.73 -10.51 -9.22
C VAL A 82 6.93 -9.62 -8.91
N TYR A 83 6.66 -8.39 -8.49
CA TYR A 83 7.70 -7.38 -8.35
C TYR A 83 7.47 -6.44 -7.18
N ILE A 84 8.55 -5.80 -6.77
CA ILE A 84 8.54 -4.66 -5.85
C ILE A 84 8.70 -3.38 -6.67
N GLN A 85 7.80 -2.44 -6.48
CA GLN A 85 7.87 -1.11 -7.08
C GLN A 85 8.23 -0.06 -6.03
N ILE A 86 9.27 0.72 -6.31
CA ILE A 86 9.66 1.86 -5.48
C ILE A 86 8.88 3.09 -5.93
N VAL A 87 7.86 3.43 -5.16
CA VAL A 87 6.97 4.56 -5.47
C VAL A 87 7.53 5.86 -4.90
N ARG A 88 7.78 6.81 -5.79
CA ARG A 88 8.34 8.12 -5.50
C ARG A 88 7.24 9.18 -5.35
N PRO A 89 7.49 10.30 -4.65
CA PRO A 89 6.53 11.41 -4.56
C PRO A 89 6.06 11.89 -5.93
N GLY A 90 4.75 12.12 -6.04
CA GLY A 90 4.10 12.54 -7.28
C GLY A 90 3.43 11.40 -8.08
N ILE A 91 3.76 10.14 -7.79
CA ILE A 91 3.11 8.98 -8.44
C ILE A 91 1.77 8.65 -7.77
N VAL A 92 1.72 8.72 -6.45
CA VAL A 92 0.51 8.53 -5.66
C VAL A 92 0.25 9.75 -4.78
N ALA A 93 -1.00 9.98 -4.43
CA ALA A 93 -1.44 11.13 -3.64
C ALA A 93 -1.16 10.93 -2.14
N LEU A 94 0.10 10.70 -1.76
CA LEU A 94 0.52 10.58 -0.37
C LEU A 94 1.46 11.72 0.01
N PRO A 95 1.34 12.29 1.24
CA PRO A 95 2.34 13.20 1.79
C PRO A 95 3.71 12.53 1.88
N ARG A 96 4.78 13.31 1.83
CA ARG A 96 6.15 12.79 1.98
C ARG A 96 6.42 12.17 3.36
N SER A 97 5.72 12.67 4.38
CA SER A 97 5.84 12.19 5.76
C SER A 97 4.47 12.12 6.43
N PHE A 98 4.29 11.11 7.26
CA PHE A 98 3.11 10.84 8.08
C PHE A 98 3.50 9.90 9.22
N GLU A 99 2.66 9.76 10.24
CA GLU A 99 2.82 8.69 11.23
C GLU A 99 2.60 7.34 10.57
N THR A 100 3.42 6.34 10.92
CA THR A 100 3.31 5.00 10.38
C THR A 100 2.81 4.01 11.41
N GLU A 101 2.02 3.04 10.99
CA GLU A 101 1.67 1.87 11.79
C GLU A 101 2.61 0.70 11.46
N ILE A 102 3.11 0.01 12.49
CA ILE A 102 3.87 -1.24 12.28
C ILE A 102 2.90 -2.33 11.87
N LEU A 103 3.13 -2.90 10.69
CA LEU A 103 2.32 -3.99 10.16
C LEU A 103 2.85 -5.36 10.62
N ALA A 104 4.16 -5.58 10.52
CA ALA A 104 4.82 -6.82 10.93
C ALA A 104 6.35 -6.67 11.03
N ARG A 105 7.01 -7.71 11.57
CA ARG A 105 8.47 -7.87 11.54
C ARG A 105 8.82 -9.28 11.12
N PHE A 106 9.83 -9.40 10.25
CA PHE A 106 10.38 -10.66 9.75
C PHE A 106 11.91 -10.56 9.76
N GLY A 107 12.57 -11.22 10.68
CA GLY A 107 14.03 -11.12 10.80
C GLY A 107 14.50 -9.67 10.89
N ARG A 108 15.26 -9.21 9.90
CA ARG A 108 15.76 -7.83 9.79
C ARG A 108 14.80 -6.86 9.07
N LEU A 109 13.66 -7.34 8.57
CA LEU A 109 12.67 -6.53 7.88
C LEU A 109 11.58 -6.05 8.83
N THR A 110 11.35 -4.75 8.89
CA THR A 110 10.17 -4.13 9.51
C THR A 110 9.26 -3.60 8.43
N LEU A 111 8.02 -4.06 8.42
CA LEU A 111 6.96 -3.54 7.57
C LEU A 111 6.17 -2.47 8.31
N VAL A 112 6.04 -1.31 7.72
CA VAL A 112 5.16 -0.24 8.19
C VAL A 112 4.18 0.15 7.08
N MET A 113 3.12 0.87 7.44
CA MET A 113 2.15 1.38 6.47
C MET A 113 1.65 2.77 6.90
N PRO A 114 1.09 3.57 5.97
CA PRO A 114 0.36 4.78 6.32
C PRO A 114 -0.85 4.46 7.20
N PRO A 115 -1.39 5.44 7.95
CA PRO A 115 -2.69 5.28 8.58
C PRO A 115 -3.74 4.82 7.55
N PRO A 116 -4.58 3.81 7.85
CA PRO A 116 -5.58 3.28 6.91
C PRO A 116 -6.49 4.34 6.30
N VAL A 117 -6.87 5.36 7.07
CA VAL A 117 -7.66 6.48 6.58
C VAL A 117 -6.92 7.30 5.52
N LEU A 118 -5.60 7.41 5.61
CA LEU A 118 -4.77 8.10 4.61
C LEU A 118 -4.63 7.27 3.33
N ILE A 119 -4.51 5.94 3.45
CA ILE A 119 -4.55 5.02 2.30
C ILE A 119 -5.88 5.17 1.56
N ALA A 120 -6.99 5.18 2.29
CA ALA A 120 -8.32 5.37 1.71
C ALA A 120 -8.48 6.74 1.03
N ALA A 121 -8.02 7.82 1.66
CA ALA A 121 -8.04 9.16 1.09
C ALA A 121 -7.22 9.26 -0.21
N ALA A 122 -6.02 8.66 -0.25
CA ALA A 122 -5.19 8.63 -1.45
C ALA A 122 -5.86 7.86 -2.59
N LYS A 123 -6.57 6.76 -2.31
CA LYS A 123 -7.33 5.98 -3.31
C LYS A 123 -8.51 6.74 -3.89
N LEU A 124 -9.12 7.65 -3.15
CA LEU A 124 -10.19 8.52 -3.67
C LEU A 124 -9.74 9.42 -4.83
N THR A 125 -8.45 9.71 -4.97
CA THR A 125 -7.97 10.51 -6.12
C THR A 125 -8.10 9.79 -7.47
N ARG A 126 -8.27 8.47 -7.47
CA ARG A 126 -8.52 7.64 -8.67
C ARG A 126 -9.92 7.07 -8.69
N ALA A 127 -10.39 6.60 -7.54
CA ALA A 127 -11.71 6.04 -7.29
C ALA A 127 -12.18 5.00 -8.34
N SER A 128 -11.26 4.16 -8.84
CA SER A 128 -11.65 3.00 -9.65
C SER A 128 -12.52 2.06 -8.84
N ASP A 129 -13.26 1.16 -9.48
CA ASP A 129 -14.11 0.17 -8.79
C ASP A 129 -13.33 -0.61 -7.73
N THR A 130 -12.08 -0.97 -8.03
CA THR A 130 -11.19 -1.66 -7.10
C THR A 130 -10.77 -0.75 -5.94
N ASP A 131 -10.46 0.52 -6.20
CA ASP A 131 -10.11 1.48 -5.15
C ASP A 131 -11.30 1.71 -4.21
N VAL A 132 -12.51 1.82 -4.74
CA VAL A 132 -13.73 1.96 -3.92
C VAL A 132 -13.97 0.73 -3.03
N GLN A 133 -13.75 -0.48 -3.56
CA GLN A 133 -13.83 -1.71 -2.76
C GLN A 133 -12.78 -1.71 -1.63
N ASP A 134 -11.56 -1.31 -1.91
CA ASP A 134 -10.49 -1.20 -0.92
C ASP A 134 -10.82 -0.14 0.14
N ILE A 135 -11.34 1.03 -0.25
CA ILE A 135 -11.77 2.09 0.67
C ILE A 135 -12.84 1.58 1.63
N VAL A 136 -13.90 0.95 1.09
CA VAL A 136 -14.99 0.38 1.89
C VAL A 136 -14.46 -0.70 2.84
N TRP A 137 -13.54 -1.54 2.37
CA TRP A 137 -12.90 -2.53 3.24
C TRP A 137 -12.13 -1.86 4.40
N TRP A 138 -11.32 -0.84 4.11
CA TRP A 138 -10.57 -0.11 5.13
C TRP A 138 -11.48 0.53 6.18
N MET A 139 -12.54 1.22 5.74
CA MET A 139 -13.52 1.85 6.64
C MET A 139 -14.13 0.84 7.62
N ARG A 140 -14.49 -0.35 7.13
CA ARG A 140 -15.05 -1.43 7.96
C ARG A 140 -14.01 -2.07 8.87
N ALA A 141 -12.85 -2.42 8.33
CA ALA A 141 -11.80 -3.13 9.05
C ALA A 141 -11.19 -2.29 10.18
N ARG A 142 -11.13 -0.96 9.98
CA ARG A 142 -10.49 -0.02 10.93
C ARG A 142 -11.49 0.91 11.62
N ARG A 143 -12.78 0.75 11.34
CA ARG A 143 -13.90 1.43 12.01
C ARG A 143 -13.78 2.96 12.00
N PHE A 144 -13.40 3.55 10.87
CA PHE A 144 -13.47 4.99 10.65
C PHE A 144 -14.59 5.34 9.68
N GLY A 145 -15.13 6.54 9.82
CA GLY A 145 -16.26 7.04 9.02
C GLY A 145 -15.88 8.13 8.04
N MET A 146 -16.91 8.77 7.49
CA MET A 146 -16.77 9.87 6.54
C MET A 146 -16.04 11.08 7.14
N PRO A 147 -16.27 11.49 8.41
CA PRO A 147 -15.57 12.64 8.99
C PRO A 147 -14.05 12.47 9.06
N GLU A 148 -13.59 11.27 9.44
CA GLU A 148 -12.16 10.95 9.49
C GLU A 148 -11.57 10.92 8.06
N LEU A 149 -12.31 10.39 7.09
CA LEU A 149 -11.89 10.34 5.70
C LEU A 149 -11.78 11.76 5.10
N GLU A 150 -12.77 12.64 5.35
CA GLU A 150 -12.71 14.06 4.96
C GLU A 150 -11.52 14.78 5.59
N SER A 151 -11.21 14.49 6.85
CA SER A 151 -10.03 15.05 7.51
C SER A 151 -8.73 14.58 6.85
N ALA A 152 -8.62 13.30 6.51
CA ALA A 152 -7.46 12.74 5.82
C ALA A 152 -7.27 13.31 4.41
N ILE A 153 -8.35 13.55 3.66
CA ILE A 153 -8.30 14.20 2.35
C ILE A 153 -7.60 15.58 2.42
N LYS A 154 -7.85 16.35 3.49
CA LYS A 154 -7.20 17.67 3.67
C LYS A 154 -5.68 17.58 3.78
N SER A 155 -5.13 16.43 4.17
CA SER A 155 -3.69 16.20 4.28
C SER A 155 -3.03 15.75 2.96
N LEU A 156 -3.80 15.50 1.91
CA LEU A 156 -3.25 15.11 0.60
C LEU A 156 -2.38 16.24 0.00
N PRO A 157 -1.30 15.88 -0.77
CA PRO A 157 -0.19 16.79 -1.04
C PRO A 157 -0.57 18.00 -1.90
N THR A 158 -1.44 17.84 -2.89
CA THR A 158 -1.79 18.92 -3.80
C THR A 158 -3.25 19.36 -3.64
N ARG A 159 -3.56 20.59 -4.08
CA ARG A 159 -4.94 21.09 -4.11
C ARG A 159 -5.80 20.19 -5.02
N GLU A 160 -5.28 19.83 -6.20
CA GLU A 160 -5.96 18.96 -7.16
C GLU A 160 -6.30 17.60 -6.55
N ASN A 161 -5.34 16.96 -5.84
CA ASN A 161 -5.61 15.70 -5.15
C ASN A 161 -6.76 15.83 -4.14
N ARG A 162 -6.79 16.93 -3.39
CA ARG A 162 -7.86 17.16 -2.41
C ARG A 162 -9.22 17.37 -3.07
N GLU A 163 -9.28 18.21 -4.11
CA GLU A 163 -10.52 18.48 -4.86
C GLU A 163 -11.05 17.20 -5.50
N THR A 164 -10.22 16.45 -6.23
CA THR A 164 -10.61 15.17 -6.83
C THR A 164 -11.08 14.15 -5.79
N ALA A 165 -10.39 14.05 -4.66
CA ALA A 165 -10.77 13.12 -3.61
C ALA A 165 -12.11 13.51 -2.95
N PHE A 166 -12.39 14.80 -2.77
CA PHE A 166 -13.69 15.28 -2.28
C PHE A 166 -14.82 15.01 -3.28
N ASP A 167 -14.59 15.23 -4.58
CA ASP A 167 -15.59 14.93 -5.62
C ASP A 167 -15.94 13.44 -5.65
N ASN A 168 -14.93 12.58 -5.48
CA ASN A 168 -15.10 11.12 -5.49
C ASN A 168 -15.62 10.55 -4.15
N LEU A 169 -15.66 11.34 -3.08
CA LEU A 169 -16.12 10.89 -1.77
C LEU A 169 -17.59 10.42 -1.81
N ILE A 170 -18.40 11.02 -2.66
CA ILE A 170 -19.81 10.66 -2.86
C ILE A 170 -19.96 9.22 -3.35
N VAL A 171 -19.03 8.72 -4.16
CA VAL A 171 -19.04 7.34 -4.68
C VAL A 171 -18.87 6.34 -3.54
N ALA A 172 -17.92 6.59 -2.64
CA ALA A 172 -17.72 5.76 -1.46
C ALA A 172 -18.95 5.77 -0.52
N ALA A 173 -19.60 6.93 -0.35
CA ALA A 173 -20.80 7.09 0.45
C ALA A 173 -21.99 6.27 -0.12
N LEU A 174 -22.19 6.30 -1.44
CA LEU A 174 -23.25 5.53 -2.10
C LEU A 174 -23.04 4.02 -1.91
N VAL A 175 -21.82 3.51 -2.14
CA VAL A 175 -21.52 2.07 -1.97
C VAL A 175 -21.67 1.60 -0.51
N LEU A 176 -21.45 2.50 0.46
CA LEU A 176 -21.69 2.20 1.88
C LEU A 176 -23.18 2.20 2.21
N GLY A 177 -23.97 3.12 1.63
CA GLY A 177 -25.41 3.27 1.87
C GLY A 177 -26.25 2.15 1.25
N ASP A 178 -25.85 1.60 0.10
CA ASP A 178 -26.57 0.50 -0.57
C ASP A 178 -26.48 -0.86 0.16
N LYS A 179 -25.71 -0.96 1.25
CA LYS A 179 -25.48 -2.22 1.99
C LYS A 179 -25.98 -2.19 3.44
N THR A 180 -26.80 -1.18 3.79
CA THR A 180 -27.56 -1.12 5.05
C THR A 180 -29.01 -1.52 4.82
#